data_111f4559b7edbeadfd74d9927fd86789
#
_entry.id   111f4559b7edbeadfd74d9927fd86789
#
_cell.length_a   1.000
_cell.length_b   1.000
_cell.length_c   1.000
_cell.angle_alpha   90.00
_cell.angle_beta   90.00
_cell.angle_gamma   90.00
#
_symmetry.space_group_name_H-M   'P 1'
#
loop_
_entity.id
_entity.type
_entity.pdbx_description
1 polymer ?
#
loop_
_entity_poly.entity_id
_entity_poly.type
_entity_poly.pdbx_seq_one_letter_code
_entity_poly.pdbx_strand_id
1 'polypeptide(L)'
;MNFPYMKIDRKTTLKDVAREANVSLSTASHAINGTATLTTQVRERVLEAARALGYLESRRQKATIATLRVVLLAMTNDAAPQSDLNMVSWTMLNGFRRECERRGIRIVPYVSATSRLDPVAVAAAADADNVDGIVILNDDRPQLVEALSALARPVVLINGEDPAMIVDTVTAENHFGARLGIEHLLSLGHRNILHITWKGRTTIRRRYDGYSDAYLAAGLTVPADMVIEVESYEPEWGEAVIRRLL
;
A
#
# COMPACT_ATOMS: atom_id res chain seq x y z
N MET A 1 5.37 23.58 24.81
CA MET A 1 4.24 22.70 24.45
C MET A 1 4.71 21.26 24.55
N ASN A 2 4.26 20.52 25.57
CA ASN A 2 4.58 19.09 25.72
C ASN A 2 3.68 18.30 24.76
N PHE A 3 4.26 17.72 23.72
CA PHE A 3 3.58 16.66 22.96
C PHE A 3 3.53 15.42 23.85
N PRO A 4 2.36 14.84 24.14
CA PRO A 4 2.30 13.58 24.85
C PRO A 4 2.91 12.51 23.93
N TYR A 5 3.98 11.87 24.37
CA TYR A 5 4.51 10.67 23.76
C TYR A 5 3.35 9.69 23.55
N MET A 6 3.03 9.39 22.27
CA MET A 6 2.17 8.28 21.94
C MET A 6 2.78 7.04 22.59
N LYS A 7 2.10 6.49 23.60
CA LYS A 7 2.42 5.17 24.13
C LYS A 7 2.44 4.21 22.96
N ILE A 8 3.61 3.62 22.70
CA ILE A 8 3.72 2.46 21.79
C ILE A 8 2.71 1.45 22.31
N ASP A 9 1.68 1.18 21.53
CA ASP A 9 0.58 0.30 21.89
C ASP A 9 1.16 -1.09 22.18
N ARG A 10 1.22 -1.43 23.47
CA ARG A 10 1.65 -2.74 23.90
C ARG A 10 0.64 -3.74 23.38
N LYS A 11 1.08 -4.57 22.45
CA LYS A 11 0.28 -5.59 21.77
C LYS A 11 -0.57 -6.36 22.79
N THR A 12 -1.89 -6.21 22.70
CA THR A 12 -2.85 -6.87 23.59
C THR A 12 -2.67 -8.38 23.58
N THR A 13 -2.56 -8.98 24.74
CA THR A 13 -2.34 -10.41 24.93
C THR A 13 -3.58 -11.09 25.52
N LEU A 14 -3.64 -12.42 25.43
CA LEU A 14 -4.70 -13.20 26.09
C LEU A 14 -4.70 -12.99 27.62
N LYS A 15 -3.54 -12.67 28.22
CA LYS A 15 -3.45 -12.34 29.65
C LYS A 15 -4.18 -11.03 29.97
N ASP A 16 -4.12 -10.06 29.07
CA ASP A 16 -4.82 -8.78 29.26
C ASP A 16 -6.34 -8.98 29.17
N VAL A 17 -6.80 -9.83 28.23
CA VAL A 17 -8.23 -10.22 28.15
C VAL A 17 -8.69 -10.96 29.39
N ALA A 18 -7.91 -11.92 29.89
CA ALA A 18 -8.24 -12.68 31.10
C ALA A 18 -8.34 -11.75 32.33
N ARG A 19 -7.43 -10.79 32.45
CA ARG A 19 -7.43 -9.78 33.52
C ARG A 19 -8.66 -8.88 33.43
N GLU A 20 -8.97 -8.35 32.25
CA GLU A 20 -10.12 -7.48 32.02
C GLU A 20 -11.44 -8.18 32.29
N ALA A 21 -11.58 -9.43 31.86
CA ALA A 21 -12.75 -10.25 32.08
C ALA A 21 -12.83 -10.85 33.51
N ASN A 22 -11.81 -10.62 34.34
CA ASN A 22 -11.67 -11.20 35.69
C ASN A 22 -11.88 -12.73 35.70
N VAL A 23 -11.11 -13.43 34.84
CA VAL A 23 -11.10 -14.89 34.74
C VAL A 23 -9.67 -15.45 34.65
N SER A 24 -9.51 -16.76 34.80
CA SER A 24 -8.22 -17.41 34.57
C SER A 24 -7.84 -17.35 33.08
N LEU A 25 -6.53 -17.43 32.78
CA LEU A 25 -6.03 -17.51 31.41
C LEU A 25 -6.62 -18.70 30.65
N SER A 26 -6.79 -19.84 31.31
CA SER A 26 -7.42 -21.03 30.75
C SER A 26 -8.89 -20.78 30.41
N THR A 27 -9.64 -20.14 31.29
CA THR A 27 -11.06 -19.77 31.06
C THR A 27 -11.19 -18.82 29.88
N ALA A 28 -10.33 -17.80 29.78
CA ALA A 28 -10.31 -16.88 28.66
C ALA A 28 -9.99 -17.60 27.34
N SER A 29 -9.02 -18.53 27.35
CA SER A 29 -8.69 -19.37 26.19
C SER A 29 -9.86 -20.23 25.75
N HIS A 30 -10.51 -20.90 26.66
CA HIS A 30 -11.67 -21.76 26.37
C HIS A 30 -12.87 -20.96 25.84
N ALA A 31 -13.14 -19.79 26.42
CA ALA A 31 -14.22 -18.92 25.97
C ALA A 31 -14.04 -18.47 24.52
N ILE A 32 -12.80 -18.07 24.15
CA ILE A 32 -12.46 -17.57 22.82
C ILE A 32 -12.40 -18.71 21.78
N ASN A 33 -11.93 -19.89 22.17
CA ASN A 33 -11.78 -21.05 21.27
C ASN A 33 -13.04 -21.93 21.21
N GLY A 34 -14.00 -21.74 22.10
CA GLY A 34 -15.20 -22.59 22.16
C GLY A 34 -14.94 -24.03 22.59
N THR A 35 -13.83 -24.29 23.29
CA THR A 35 -13.34 -25.66 23.57
C THR A 35 -13.81 -26.24 24.92
N ALA A 36 -14.54 -25.50 25.73
CA ALA A 36 -15.09 -25.98 26.98
C ALA A 36 -16.50 -25.45 27.22
N THR A 37 -17.28 -26.19 28.01
CA THR A 37 -18.61 -25.76 28.46
C THR A 37 -18.44 -24.70 29.54
N LEU A 38 -18.67 -23.45 29.16
CA LEU A 38 -18.69 -22.28 30.05
C LEU A 38 -20.12 -21.77 30.15
N THR A 39 -20.46 -21.12 31.26
CA THR A 39 -21.73 -20.40 31.34
C THR A 39 -21.77 -19.30 30.30
N THR A 40 -22.95 -19.03 29.75
CA THR A 40 -23.17 -17.96 28.74
C THR A 40 -22.64 -16.63 29.25
N GLN A 41 -22.88 -16.29 30.50
CA GLN A 41 -22.45 -15.05 31.12
C GLN A 41 -20.90 -14.89 31.16
N VAL A 42 -20.18 -15.96 31.48
CA VAL A 42 -18.70 -15.95 31.49
C VAL A 42 -18.16 -15.79 30.06
N ARG A 43 -18.76 -16.49 29.10
CA ARG A 43 -18.35 -16.43 27.71
C ARG A 43 -18.56 -15.04 27.13
N GLU A 44 -19.72 -14.44 27.34
CA GLU A 44 -20.05 -13.08 26.88
C GLU A 44 -19.08 -12.06 27.46
N ARG A 45 -18.83 -12.08 28.76
CA ARG A 45 -17.89 -11.15 29.43
C ARG A 45 -16.47 -11.26 28.86
N VAL A 46 -15.98 -12.47 28.57
CA VAL A 46 -14.65 -12.65 27.93
C VAL A 46 -14.63 -12.13 26.50
N LEU A 47 -15.69 -12.38 25.72
CA LEU A 47 -15.78 -11.89 24.34
C LEU A 47 -15.90 -10.37 24.27
N GLU A 48 -16.60 -9.78 25.22
CA GLU A 48 -16.72 -8.32 25.33
C GLU A 48 -15.39 -7.68 25.68
N ALA A 49 -14.68 -8.19 26.68
CA ALA A 49 -13.33 -7.76 27.01
C ALA A 49 -12.35 -7.91 25.81
N ALA A 50 -12.44 -9.03 25.09
CA ALA A 50 -11.61 -9.28 23.92
C ALA A 50 -11.89 -8.32 22.75
N ARG A 51 -13.16 -7.89 22.56
CA ARG A 51 -13.53 -6.84 21.58
C ARG A 51 -13.02 -5.47 22.04
N ALA A 52 -13.32 -5.07 23.29
CA ALA A 52 -12.93 -3.77 23.84
C ALA A 52 -11.40 -3.54 23.78
N LEU A 53 -10.61 -4.59 23.94
CA LEU A 53 -9.14 -4.54 23.87
C LEU A 53 -8.58 -4.75 22.46
N GLY A 54 -9.40 -4.89 21.42
CA GLY A 54 -8.96 -5.15 20.05
C GLY A 54 -8.26 -6.51 19.85
N TYR A 55 -8.37 -7.42 20.82
CA TYR A 55 -7.68 -8.71 20.78
C TYR A 55 -8.20 -9.63 19.66
N LEU A 56 -9.50 -9.60 19.39
CA LEU A 56 -10.11 -10.43 18.35
C LEU A 56 -9.69 -9.98 16.94
N GLU A 57 -9.59 -8.67 16.69
CA GLU A 57 -9.07 -8.10 15.43
C GLU A 57 -7.62 -8.50 15.22
N SER A 58 -6.79 -8.29 16.22
CA SER A 58 -5.37 -8.68 16.18
C SER A 58 -5.18 -10.19 15.96
N ARG A 59 -6.07 -11.01 16.51
CA ARG A 59 -6.06 -12.46 16.32
C ARG A 59 -6.54 -12.87 14.93
N ARG A 60 -7.59 -12.22 14.40
CA ARG A 60 -8.07 -12.42 13.02
C ARG A 60 -6.98 -12.08 12.01
N GLN A 61 -6.32 -10.94 12.16
CA GLN A 61 -5.19 -10.56 11.32
C GLN A 61 -4.07 -11.60 11.36
N LYS A 62 -3.70 -12.13 12.54
CA LYS A 62 -2.70 -13.19 12.66
C LYS A 62 -3.16 -14.51 12.04
N ALA A 63 -4.42 -14.89 12.19
CA ALA A 63 -4.97 -16.10 11.58
C ALA A 63 -4.99 -15.97 10.05
N THR A 64 -5.35 -14.80 9.52
CA THR A 64 -5.32 -14.51 8.08
C THR A 64 -3.90 -14.61 7.53
N ILE A 65 -2.91 -14.03 8.23
CA ILE A 65 -1.48 -14.13 7.85
C ILE A 65 -1.00 -15.58 7.93
N ALA A 66 -1.42 -16.34 8.94
CA ALA A 66 -1.04 -17.74 9.11
C ALA A 66 -1.66 -18.68 8.05
N THR A 67 -2.72 -18.24 7.37
CA THR A 67 -3.41 -19.02 6.33
C THR A 67 -3.06 -18.59 4.91
N LEU A 68 -2.38 -17.44 4.74
CA LEU A 68 -1.97 -16.95 3.43
C LEU A 68 -0.93 -17.89 2.82
N ARG A 69 -1.29 -18.62 1.78
CA ARG A 69 -0.44 -19.59 1.09
C ARG A 69 -0.18 -19.24 -0.37
N VAL A 70 -1.13 -18.61 -1.00
CA VAL A 70 -1.09 -18.27 -2.43
C VAL A 70 -1.55 -16.85 -2.63
N VAL A 71 -0.75 -16.04 -3.33
CA VAL A 71 -1.12 -14.67 -3.71
C VAL A 71 -1.04 -14.49 -5.22
N LEU A 72 -2.03 -13.82 -5.78
CA LEU A 72 -1.95 -13.30 -7.15
C LEU A 72 -1.14 -12.00 -7.12
N LEU A 73 -0.13 -11.90 -7.96
CA LEU A 73 0.60 -10.67 -8.21
C LEU A 73 0.19 -10.14 -9.59
N ALA A 74 -0.72 -9.16 -9.59
CA ALA A 74 -1.22 -8.53 -10.80
C ALA A 74 -0.39 -7.29 -11.14
N MET A 75 0.15 -7.25 -12.36
CA MET A 75 0.95 -6.14 -12.87
C MET A 75 0.67 -5.86 -14.33
N THR A 76 0.94 -4.64 -14.75
CA THR A 76 0.88 -4.23 -16.15
C THR A 76 2.15 -4.65 -16.90
N ASN A 77 2.10 -4.69 -18.22
CA ASN A 77 3.23 -5.10 -19.06
C ASN A 77 4.48 -4.22 -18.85
N ASP A 78 4.29 -2.92 -18.68
CA ASP A 78 5.34 -1.94 -18.40
C ASP A 78 5.96 -2.07 -17.01
N ALA A 79 5.29 -2.74 -16.08
CA ALA A 79 5.82 -3.08 -14.76
C ALA A 79 6.60 -4.42 -14.75
N ALA A 80 6.53 -5.18 -15.81
CA ALA A 80 7.18 -6.48 -15.91
C ALA A 80 8.71 -6.37 -15.97
N PRO A 81 9.46 -7.39 -15.46
CA PRO A 81 10.92 -7.34 -15.33
C PRO A 81 11.72 -7.16 -16.63
N GLN A 82 11.07 -7.30 -17.78
CA GLN A 82 11.70 -7.19 -19.12
C GLN A 82 11.94 -5.74 -19.57
N SER A 83 11.45 -4.76 -18.84
CA SER A 83 11.69 -3.35 -19.12
C SER A 83 12.95 -2.90 -18.34
N ASP A 84 14.05 -2.65 -19.02
CA ASP A 84 15.29 -2.09 -18.46
C ASP A 84 15.07 -0.73 -17.76
N LEU A 85 13.90 -0.13 -17.95
CA LEU A 85 13.52 1.19 -17.49
C LEU A 85 12.85 1.19 -16.10
N ASN A 86 12.47 0.02 -15.55
CA ASN A 86 11.67 -0.01 -14.34
C ASN A 86 12.41 -0.63 -13.13
N MET A 87 13.59 -0.12 -12.82
CA MET A 87 14.39 -0.56 -11.66
C MET A 87 13.62 -0.48 -10.33
N VAL A 88 12.71 0.48 -10.18
CA VAL A 88 11.90 0.65 -8.97
C VAL A 88 10.95 -0.54 -8.82
N SER A 89 10.18 -0.85 -9.86
CA SER A 89 9.27 -2.01 -9.85
C SER A 89 10.03 -3.32 -9.66
N TRP A 90 11.18 -3.47 -10.33
CA TRP A 90 12.02 -4.65 -10.17
C TRP A 90 12.53 -4.83 -8.74
N THR A 91 12.97 -3.76 -8.09
CA THR A 91 13.42 -3.78 -6.69
C THR A 91 12.28 -4.18 -5.75
N MET A 92 11.08 -3.61 -5.94
CA MET A 92 9.89 -3.94 -5.17
C MET A 92 9.49 -5.40 -5.36
N LEU A 93 9.46 -5.89 -6.60
CA LEU A 93 9.16 -7.27 -6.93
C LEU A 93 10.13 -8.26 -6.29
N ASN A 94 11.43 -7.96 -6.32
CA ASN A 94 12.43 -8.82 -5.68
C ASN A 94 12.28 -8.83 -4.16
N GLY A 95 11.97 -7.70 -3.55
CA GLY A 95 11.68 -7.63 -2.11
C GLY A 95 10.45 -8.46 -1.74
N PHE A 96 9.36 -8.29 -2.49
CA PHE A 96 8.12 -9.04 -2.33
C PHE A 96 8.35 -10.55 -2.50
N ARG A 97 9.04 -10.97 -3.58
CA ARG A 97 9.34 -12.37 -3.85
C ARG A 97 10.13 -13.00 -2.70
N ARG A 98 11.22 -12.37 -2.26
CA ARG A 98 12.04 -12.88 -1.14
C ARG A 98 11.24 -13.06 0.14
N GLU A 99 10.33 -12.13 0.44
CA GLU A 99 9.49 -12.24 1.64
C GLU A 99 8.44 -13.34 1.51
N CYS A 100 7.84 -13.53 0.35
CA CYS A 100 6.94 -14.64 0.07
C CYS A 100 7.66 -15.98 0.19
N GLU A 101 8.85 -16.13 -0.41
CA GLU A 101 9.70 -17.32 -0.30
C GLU A 101 10.02 -17.64 1.16
N ARG A 102 10.45 -16.64 1.94
CA ARG A 102 10.75 -16.80 3.37
C ARG A 102 9.56 -17.27 4.18
N ARG A 103 8.35 -16.91 3.77
CA ARG A 103 7.08 -17.29 4.44
C ARG A 103 6.43 -18.55 3.87
N GLY A 104 6.99 -19.14 2.81
CA GLY A 104 6.38 -20.27 2.11
C GLY A 104 5.09 -19.90 1.36
N ILE A 105 4.97 -18.65 0.92
CA ILE A 105 3.83 -18.15 0.14
C ILE A 105 4.15 -18.30 -1.35
N ARG A 106 3.28 -18.99 -2.07
CA ARG A 106 3.35 -19.15 -3.53
C ARG A 106 2.81 -17.88 -4.21
N ILE A 107 3.57 -17.36 -5.16
CA ILE A 107 3.15 -16.23 -6.01
C ILE A 107 2.64 -16.79 -7.32
N VAL A 108 1.46 -16.33 -7.74
CA VAL A 108 0.90 -16.53 -9.08
C VAL A 108 1.03 -15.21 -9.82
N PRO A 109 1.89 -15.09 -10.83
CA PRO A 109 2.02 -13.86 -11.59
C PRO A 109 0.87 -13.73 -12.59
N TYR A 110 0.27 -12.56 -12.67
CA TYR A 110 -0.65 -12.13 -13.72
C TYR A 110 -0.08 -10.86 -14.37
N VAL A 111 0.30 -10.93 -15.62
CA VAL A 111 0.82 -9.80 -16.40
C VAL A 111 -0.20 -9.44 -17.47
N SER A 112 -0.74 -8.23 -17.42
CA SER A 112 -1.61 -7.71 -18.47
C SER A 112 -0.82 -7.55 -19.77
N ALA A 113 -1.45 -7.84 -20.91
CA ALA A 113 -0.87 -7.55 -22.23
C ALA A 113 -0.85 -6.05 -22.57
N THR A 114 -1.49 -5.22 -21.73
CA THR A 114 -1.62 -3.77 -21.92
C THR A 114 -1.03 -3.01 -20.73
N SER A 115 -0.92 -1.69 -20.86
CA SER A 115 -0.53 -0.77 -19.77
C SER A 115 -1.61 -0.62 -18.66
N ARG A 116 -2.66 -1.43 -18.72
CA ARG A 116 -3.77 -1.39 -17.72
C ARG A 116 -4.19 -2.80 -17.35
N LEU A 117 -4.56 -2.98 -16.07
CA LEU A 117 -5.18 -4.20 -15.60
C LEU A 117 -6.67 -4.20 -15.89
N ASP A 118 -7.18 -5.32 -16.41
CA ASP A 118 -8.62 -5.55 -16.51
C ASP A 118 -9.11 -6.22 -15.21
N PRO A 119 -10.01 -5.59 -14.42
CA PRO A 119 -10.48 -6.16 -13.17
C PRO A 119 -11.16 -7.51 -13.33
N VAL A 120 -11.86 -7.73 -14.43
CA VAL A 120 -12.53 -9.02 -14.72
C VAL A 120 -11.52 -10.12 -14.94
N ALA A 121 -10.48 -9.85 -15.74
CA ALA A 121 -9.42 -10.81 -16.01
C ALA A 121 -8.58 -11.11 -14.76
N VAL A 122 -8.29 -10.11 -13.94
CA VAL A 122 -7.59 -10.29 -12.65
C VAL A 122 -8.42 -11.14 -11.70
N ALA A 123 -9.73 -10.88 -11.58
CA ALA A 123 -10.63 -11.68 -10.75
C ALA A 123 -10.70 -13.14 -11.23
N ALA A 124 -10.83 -13.36 -12.53
CA ALA A 124 -10.84 -14.69 -13.12
C ALA A 124 -9.54 -15.46 -12.86
N ALA A 125 -8.38 -14.79 -12.97
CA ALA A 125 -7.08 -15.40 -12.65
C ALA A 125 -6.98 -15.75 -11.15
N ALA A 126 -7.50 -14.89 -10.26
CA ALA A 126 -7.54 -15.14 -8.85
C ALA A 126 -8.41 -16.35 -8.46
N ASP A 127 -9.52 -16.56 -9.18
CA ASP A 127 -10.41 -17.70 -8.99
C ASP A 127 -9.80 -19.00 -9.53
N ALA A 128 -9.20 -18.96 -10.72
CA ALA A 128 -8.60 -20.12 -11.37
C ALA A 128 -7.49 -20.75 -10.54
N ASP A 129 -6.67 -19.95 -9.86
CA ASP A 129 -5.59 -20.38 -9.00
C ASP A 129 -5.97 -20.49 -7.52
N ASN A 130 -7.23 -20.21 -7.18
CA ASN A 130 -7.75 -20.21 -5.82
C ASN A 130 -6.82 -19.48 -4.83
N VAL A 131 -6.47 -18.24 -5.14
CA VAL A 131 -5.54 -17.45 -4.35
C VAL A 131 -6.19 -16.92 -3.06
N ASP A 132 -5.39 -16.77 -2.02
CA ASP A 132 -5.84 -16.26 -0.71
C ASP A 132 -5.87 -14.73 -0.66
N GLY A 133 -5.17 -14.05 -1.58
CA GLY A 133 -5.12 -12.59 -1.65
C GLY A 133 -4.58 -12.09 -2.98
N ILE A 134 -4.76 -10.81 -3.24
CA ILE A 134 -4.36 -10.13 -4.49
C ILE A 134 -3.41 -8.99 -4.14
N VAL A 135 -2.31 -8.91 -4.86
CA VAL A 135 -1.38 -7.78 -4.84
C VAL A 135 -1.40 -7.10 -6.20
N ILE A 136 -1.71 -5.81 -6.22
CA ILE A 136 -1.69 -4.97 -7.41
C ILE A 136 -0.39 -4.18 -7.40
N LEU A 137 0.35 -4.19 -8.50
CA LEU A 137 1.56 -3.39 -8.65
C LEU A 137 1.34 -2.29 -9.70
N ASN A 138 1.59 -1.05 -9.30
CA ASN A 138 1.62 0.15 -10.16
C ASN A 138 0.29 0.62 -10.77
N ASP A 139 -0.82 -0.07 -10.66
CA ASP A 139 -2.09 0.38 -11.23
C ASP A 139 -3.06 0.80 -10.12
N ASP A 140 -3.12 2.10 -9.85
CA ASP A 140 -3.91 2.71 -8.77
C ASP A 140 -5.22 3.36 -9.26
N ARG A 141 -5.74 2.92 -10.41
CA ARG A 141 -7.00 3.44 -10.94
C ARG A 141 -8.17 3.09 -10.01
N PRO A 142 -8.99 4.08 -9.61
CA PRO A 142 -10.09 3.87 -8.67
C PRO A 142 -11.03 2.74 -9.07
N GLN A 143 -11.37 2.63 -10.37
CA GLN A 143 -12.28 1.61 -10.88
C GLN A 143 -11.72 0.19 -10.72
N LEU A 144 -10.40 0.02 -10.86
CA LEU A 144 -9.73 -1.27 -10.63
C LEU A 144 -9.74 -1.62 -9.14
N VAL A 145 -9.35 -0.67 -8.29
CA VAL A 145 -9.29 -0.84 -6.84
C VAL A 145 -10.68 -1.18 -6.29
N GLU A 146 -11.71 -0.42 -6.68
CA GLU A 146 -13.10 -0.65 -6.28
C GLU A 146 -13.59 -2.04 -6.71
N ALA A 147 -13.39 -2.42 -7.98
CA ALA A 147 -13.84 -3.71 -8.48
C ALA A 147 -13.16 -4.89 -7.78
N LEU A 148 -11.86 -4.80 -7.51
CA LEU A 148 -11.12 -5.89 -6.84
C LEU A 148 -11.38 -5.92 -5.33
N SER A 149 -11.63 -4.79 -4.69
CA SER A 149 -11.97 -4.72 -3.26
C SER A 149 -13.33 -5.38 -2.95
N ALA A 150 -14.22 -5.45 -3.93
CA ALA A 150 -15.50 -6.15 -3.80
C ALA A 150 -15.36 -7.68 -3.76
N LEU A 151 -14.19 -8.22 -4.09
CA LEU A 151 -13.92 -9.65 -3.97
C LEU A 151 -13.78 -10.04 -2.50
N ALA A 152 -14.21 -11.26 -2.16
CA ALA A 152 -14.09 -11.78 -0.78
C ALA A 152 -12.65 -12.18 -0.43
N ARG A 153 -11.66 -11.40 -0.86
CA ARG A 153 -10.21 -11.62 -0.67
C ARG A 153 -9.52 -10.31 -0.31
N PRO A 154 -8.48 -10.33 0.55
CA PRO A 154 -7.67 -9.16 0.81
C PRO A 154 -6.95 -8.69 -0.47
N VAL A 155 -6.95 -7.38 -0.67
CA VAL A 155 -6.27 -6.71 -1.77
C VAL A 155 -5.28 -5.71 -1.21
N VAL A 156 -4.05 -5.71 -1.73
CA VAL A 156 -3.00 -4.75 -1.37
C VAL A 156 -2.46 -4.09 -2.63
N LEU A 157 -2.34 -2.78 -2.60
CA LEU A 157 -1.77 -1.99 -3.68
C LEU A 157 -0.31 -1.63 -3.34
N ILE A 158 0.62 -2.01 -4.20
CA ILE A 158 2.04 -1.64 -4.10
C ILE A 158 2.37 -0.57 -5.13
N ASN A 159 3.07 0.48 -4.68
CA ASN A 159 3.51 1.61 -5.50
C ASN A 159 2.34 2.31 -6.21
N GLY A 160 1.30 2.55 -5.46
CA GLY A 160 0.11 3.30 -5.85
C GLY A 160 -0.55 3.89 -4.60
N GLU A 161 -1.53 4.74 -4.79
CA GLU A 161 -2.30 5.35 -3.72
C GLU A 161 -3.80 5.10 -3.90
N ASP A 162 -4.47 4.80 -2.82
CA ASP A 162 -5.94 4.74 -2.75
C ASP A 162 -6.46 5.86 -1.84
N PRO A 163 -6.86 7.01 -2.39
CA PRO A 163 -7.39 8.12 -1.61
C PRO A 163 -8.69 7.78 -0.88
N ALA A 164 -9.43 6.77 -1.33
CA ALA A 164 -10.65 6.32 -0.69
C ALA A 164 -10.39 5.36 0.49
N MET A 165 -9.14 4.91 0.67
CA MET A 165 -8.73 3.96 1.72
C MET A 165 -9.57 2.68 1.75
N ILE A 166 -9.94 2.17 0.58
CA ILE A 166 -10.73 0.94 0.40
C ILE A 166 -9.83 -0.29 0.55
N VAL A 167 -8.56 -0.17 0.11
CA VAL A 167 -7.55 -1.23 0.20
C VAL A 167 -6.31 -0.76 0.94
N ASP A 168 -5.54 -1.70 1.49
CA ASP A 168 -4.23 -1.38 2.06
C ASP A 168 -3.24 -0.98 0.97
N THR A 169 -2.43 0.06 1.24
CA THR A 169 -1.44 0.56 0.28
C THR A 169 -0.03 0.54 0.88
N VAL A 170 0.95 0.21 0.04
CA VAL A 170 2.38 0.30 0.36
C VAL A 170 3.05 1.12 -0.73
N THR A 171 3.42 2.35 -0.43
CA THR A 171 4.02 3.26 -1.40
C THR A 171 5.13 4.10 -0.77
N ALA A 172 6.03 4.63 -1.61
CA ALA A 172 6.97 5.65 -1.17
C ALA A 172 6.25 6.98 -0.93
N GLU A 173 6.77 7.80 -0.01
CA GLU A 173 6.23 9.14 0.23
C GLU A 173 6.62 10.09 -0.92
N ASN A 174 5.84 10.04 -2.01
CA ASN A 174 6.13 10.75 -3.26
C ASN A 174 6.02 12.27 -3.11
N HIS A 175 5.04 12.76 -2.37
CA HIS A 175 4.84 14.18 -2.14
C HIS A 175 6.00 14.78 -1.32
N PHE A 176 6.29 14.20 -0.17
CA PHE A 176 7.31 14.71 0.73
C PHE A 176 8.71 14.59 0.13
N GLY A 177 9.02 13.48 -0.56
CA GLY A 177 10.30 13.30 -1.23
C GLY A 177 10.53 14.36 -2.33
N ALA A 178 9.51 14.64 -3.15
CA ALA A 178 9.59 15.67 -4.17
C ALA A 178 9.76 17.08 -3.53
N ARG A 179 8.96 17.37 -2.49
CA ARG A 179 9.05 18.62 -1.76
C ARG A 179 10.45 18.87 -1.21
N LEU A 180 11.04 17.90 -0.52
CA LEU A 180 12.40 18.01 0.01
C LEU A 180 13.44 18.30 -1.08
N GLY A 181 13.35 17.59 -2.22
CA GLY A 181 14.26 17.84 -3.34
C GLY A 181 14.17 19.25 -3.87
N ILE A 182 12.96 19.78 -4.02
CA ILE A 182 12.74 21.17 -4.51
C ILE A 182 13.13 22.21 -3.45
N GLU A 183 12.80 22.01 -2.18
CA GLU A 183 13.24 22.89 -1.08
C GLU A 183 14.78 22.98 -1.06
N HIS A 184 15.47 21.88 -1.28
CA HIS A 184 16.93 21.87 -1.39
C HIS A 184 17.41 22.74 -2.55
N LEU A 185 16.87 22.59 -3.77
CA LEU A 185 17.25 23.39 -4.91
C LEU A 185 16.95 24.89 -4.69
N LEU A 186 15.79 25.22 -4.11
CA LEU A 186 15.42 26.59 -3.75
C LEU A 186 16.39 27.18 -2.72
N SER A 187 16.86 26.42 -1.75
CA SER A 187 17.84 26.83 -0.74
C SER A 187 19.21 27.16 -1.36
N LEU A 188 19.56 26.49 -2.47
CA LEU A 188 20.77 26.78 -3.25
C LEU A 188 20.64 28.01 -4.18
N GLY A 189 19.47 28.67 -4.18
CA GLY A 189 19.21 29.86 -4.97
C GLY A 189 18.57 29.61 -6.33
N HIS A 190 18.32 28.36 -6.73
CA HIS A 190 17.58 28.08 -7.95
C HIS A 190 16.14 28.61 -7.85
N ARG A 191 15.62 29.16 -8.95
CA ARG A 191 14.25 29.66 -9.03
C ARG A 191 13.47 29.09 -10.20
N ASN A 192 14.16 28.76 -11.29
CA ASN A 192 13.60 28.14 -12.48
C ASN A 192 13.98 26.65 -12.48
N ILE A 193 13.17 25.84 -11.80
CA ILE A 193 13.39 24.41 -11.65
C ILE A 193 12.43 23.70 -12.59
N LEU A 194 12.96 23.06 -13.62
CA LEU A 194 12.15 22.32 -14.60
C LEU A 194 11.57 21.04 -13.96
N HIS A 195 10.26 20.89 -14.08
CA HIS A 195 9.54 19.69 -13.70
C HIS A 195 8.93 19.01 -14.93
N ILE A 196 9.54 17.91 -15.36
CA ILE A 196 8.98 17.06 -16.42
C ILE A 196 8.08 16.05 -15.76
N THR A 197 6.82 15.98 -16.13
CA THR A 197 5.82 15.16 -15.46
C THR A 197 4.92 14.42 -16.44
N TRP A 198 4.25 13.40 -15.92
CA TRP A 198 3.24 12.62 -16.61
C TRP A 198 2.07 12.37 -15.66
N LYS A 199 0.82 12.50 -16.11
CA LYS A 199 -0.36 12.42 -15.25
C LYS A 199 -1.00 11.04 -15.15
N GLY A 200 -0.37 10.01 -15.68
CA GLY A 200 -0.95 8.68 -15.77
C GLY A 200 -1.16 7.94 -14.43
N ARG A 201 -0.53 8.41 -13.33
CA ARG A 201 -0.57 7.75 -12.02
C ARG A 201 -0.65 8.73 -10.87
N THR A 202 -1.30 8.32 -9.78
CA THR A 202 -1.43 9.14 -8.56
C THR A 202 -0.08 9.46 -7.94
N THR A 203 0.83 8.51 -7.89
CA THR A 203 2.20 8.71 -7.34
C THR A 203 2.98 9.81 -8.08
N ILE A 204 2.80 9.96 -9.38
CA ILE A 204 3.44 11.01 -10.17
C ILE A 204 2.78 12.36 -9.89
N ARG A 205 1.46 12.41 -9.80
CA ARG A 205 0.72 13.62 -9.43
C ARG A 205 1.14 14.12 -8.04
N ARG A 206 1.34 13.22 -7.08
CA ARG A 206 1.84 13.58 -5.75
C ARG A 206 3.22 14.22 -5.76
N ARG A 207 4.10 13.85 -6.69
CA ARG A 207 5.39 14.52 -6.87
C ARG A 207 5.21 15.95 -7.36
N TYR A 208 4.27 16.18 -8.25
CA TYR A 208 3.93 17.54 -8.69
C TYR A 208 3.34 18.37 -7.53
N ASP A 209 2.48 17.78 -6.70
CA ASP A 209 1.94 18.46 -5.52
C ASP A 209 3.08 18.89 -4.58
N GLY A 210 4.04 17.99 -4.31
CA GLY A 210 5.23 18.32 -3.51
C GLY A 210 6.12 19.39 -4.12
N TYR A 211 6.29 19.38 -5.44
CA TYR A 211 6.99 20.43 -6.19
C TYR A 211 6.32 21.79 -5.98
N SER A 212 5.00 21.86 -6.14
CA SER A 212 4.21 23.08 -5.99
C SER A 212 4.24 23.61 -4.57
N ASP A 213 4.11 22.72 -3.59
CA ASP A 213 4.11 23.07 -2.16
C ASP A 213 5.47 23.63 -1.71
N ALA A 214 6.57 23.14 -2.27
CA ALA A 214 7.90 23.70 -1.97
C ALA A 214 8.03 25.16 -2.42
N TYR A 215 7.52 25.50 -3.61
CA TYR A 215 7.47 26.89 -4.08
C TYR A 215 6.58 27.76 -3.19
N LEU A 216 5.39 27.27 -2.87
CA LEU A 216 4.45 27.98 -2.01
C LEU A 216 5.04 28.25 -0.61
N ALA A 217 5.69 27.25 -0.01
CA ALA A 217 6.35 27.38 1.30
C ALA A 217 7.50 28.39 1.29
N ALA A 218 8.16 28.59 0.14
CA ALA A 218 9.19 29.60 -0.07
C ALA A 218 8.62 31.00 -0.40
N GLY A 219 7.30 31.19 -0.44
CA GLY A 219 6.64 32.44 -0.85
C GLY A 219 6.79 32.74 -2.34
N LEU A 220 7.01 31.72 -3.16
CA LEU A 220 7.20 31.82 -4.60
C LEU A 220 6.02 31.19 -5.35
N THR A 221 5.85 31.58 -6.60
CA THR A 221 4.93 30.94 -7.54
C THR A 221 5.71 30.01 -8.48
N VAL A 222 5.11 28.88 -8.83
CA VAL A 222 5.66 28.00 -9.85
C VAL A 222 5.66 28.73 -11.20
N PRO A 223 6.82 28.88 -11.88
CA PRO A 223 6.84 29.47 -13.21
C PRO A 223 6.09 28.59 -14.22
N ALA A 224 5.20 29.18 -15.01
CA ALA A 224 4.28 28.44 -15.88
C ALA A 224 4.99 27.60 -16.96
N ASP A 225 6.18 28.06 -17.41
CA ASP A 225 7.02 27.43 -18.41
C ASP A 225 7.95 26.33 -17.85
N MET A 226 7.98 26.18 -16.51
CA MET A 226 8.83 25.19 -15.83
C MET A 226 8.13 23.86 -15.57
N VAL A 227 6.88 23.68 -15.98
CA VAL A 227 6.16 22.41 -15.85
C VAL A 227 5.81 21.89 -17.23
N ILE A 228 6.45 20.81 -17.64
CA ILE A 228 6.23 20.21 -18.95
C ILE A 228 5.61 18.83 -18.76
N GLU A 229 4.40 18.65 -19.27
CA GLU A 229 3.72 17.38 -19.30
C GLU A 229 4.11 16.59 -20.55
N VAL A 230 4.47 15.33 -20.36
CA VAL A 230 4.80 14.38 -21.43
C VAL A 230 3.76 13.26 -21.48
N GLU A 231 3.72 12.50 -22.59
CA GLU A 231 2.69 11.48 -22.79
C GLU A 231 2.92 10.20 -21.96
N SER A 232 4.20 9.91 -21.67
CA SER A 232 4.56 8.74 -20.86
C SER A 232 5.87 8.98 -20.09
N TYR A 233 6.30 8.02 -19.29
CA TYR A 233 7.54 8.08 -18.53
C TYR A 233 8.76 7.51 -19.27
N GLU A 234 8.62 7.14 -20.53
CA GLU A 234 9.73 6.63 -21.33
C GLU A 234 10.80 7.70 -21.57
N PRO A 235 12.09 7.33 -21.56
CA PRO A 235 13.22 8.27 -21.62
C PRO A 235 13.19 9.19 -22.82
N GLU A 236 12.66 8.73 -23.96
CA GLU A 236 12.59 9.45 -25.22
C GLU A 236 11.81 10.77 -25.07
N TRP A 237 10.75 10.77 -24.25
CA TRP A 237 9.97 11.97 -23.95
C TRP A 237 10.78 12.99 -23.17
N GLY A 238 11.53 12.55 -22.16
CA GLY A 238 12.42 13.43 -21.38
C GLY A 238 13.54 13.99 -22.25
N GLU A 239 14.16 13.16 -23.10
CA GLU A 239 15.19 13.57 -24.04
C GLU A 239 14.65 14.60 -25.04
N ALA A 240 13.46 14.39 -25.60
CA ALA A 240 12.84 15.34 -26.54
C ALA A 240 12.59 16.71 -25.90
N VAL A 241 12.15 16.74 -24.62
CA VAL A 241 11.99 17.99 -23.87
C VAL A 241 13.32 18.70 -23.73
N ILE A 242 14.37 18.02 -23.28
CA ILE A 242 15.69 18.63 -23.06
C ILE A 242 16.28 19.13 -24.38
N ARG A 243 16.21 18.37 -25.47
CA ARG A 243 16.69 18.81 -26.80
C ARG A 243 15.98 20.05 -27.33
N ARG A 244 14.73 20.27 -26.94
CA ARG A 244 13.98 21.48 -27.33
C ARG A 244 14.34 22.71 -26.51
N LEU A 245 14.85 22.52 -25.29
CA LEU A 245 15.21 23.61 -24.37
C LEU A 245 16.67 24.07 -24.51
N LEU A 246 17.54 23.23 -25.08
CA LEU A 246 18.94 23.55 -25.41
C LEU A 246 19.08 24.11 -26.82
#